data_b433ae888343a0a680428a51a77e9070
#
_entry.id   b433ae888343a0a680428a51a77e9070
#
_cell.length_a   1.000
_cell.length_b   1.000
_cell.length_c   1.000
_cell.angle_alpha   90.00
_cell.angle_beta   90.00
_cell.angle_gamma   90.00
#
_symmetry.space_group_name_H-M   'P 1'
#
loop_
_entity.id
_entity.type
_entity.pdbx_description
1 polymer ?
#
loop_
_entity_poly.entity_id
_entity_poly.type
_entity_poly.pdbx_seq_one_letter_code
_entity_poly.pdbx_strand_id
1 'polypeptide(L)'
;PYELVPWRSWVERQPNTKVLIDERASLVYNGRFPIDRFVIGVSFGEAAKGFYFASSANQGIVNETVGEFPVALFADAETRVVHVFISSPRAGLSGAQDLPEVLTFHAVEAAIELEDSTVQDIETGSTWDIEAGVATDGSLKGALLQRAPFISSYYWAWEDFNPHTEFWPNNEGRFDELE
;
A
#
# COMPACT_ATOMS: atom_id res chain seq x y z
N PRO A 1 3.93 0.01 11.81
CA PRO A 1 3.92 -0.06 10.35
C PRO A 1 4.97 -1.06 9.86
N TYR A 2 4.69 -1.80 8.82
CA TYR A 2 5.63 -2.69 8.14
C TYR A 2 5.59 -2.39 6.64
N GLU A 3 6.54 -2.94 5.90
CA GLU A 3 6.74 -2.75 4.49
C GLU A 3 6.81 -4.11 3.81
N LEU A 4 6.19 -4.24 2.65
CA LEU A 4 6.35 -5.40 1.79
C LEU A 4 7.40 -5.06 0.74
N VAL A 5 8.50 -5.79 0.77
CA VAL A 5 9.62 -5.61 -0.17
C VAL A 5 10.06 -6.98 -0.71
N PRO A 6 10.63 -7.04 -1.91
CA PRO A 6 11.23 -8.26 -2.43
C PRO A 6 12.30 -8.80 -1.48
N TRP A 7 12.32 -10.12 -1.28
CA TRP A 7 13.30 -10.77 -0.40
C TRP A 7 14.75 -10.41 -0.75
N ARG A 8 15.07 -10.29 -2.03
CA ARG A 8 16.41 -9.90 -2.49
C ARG A 8 16.79 -8.53 -1.96
N SER A 9 15.96 -7.52 -2.16
CA SER A 9 16.20 -6.16 -1.68
C SER A 9 16.28 -6.09 -0.15
N TRP A 10 15.49 -6.90 0.55
CA TRP A 10 15.60 -7.01 2.00
C TRP A 10 16.97 -7.54 2.44
N VAL A 11 17.43 -8.66 1.88
CA VAL A 11 18.71 -9.29 2.25
C VAL A 11 19.90 -8.40 1.92
N GLU A 12 19.85 -7.66 0.81
CA GLU A 12 20.90 -6.68 0.47
C GLU A 12 21.01 -5.58 1.52
N ARG A 13 19.89 -5.07 2.03
CA ARG A 13 19.85 -4.05 3.08
C ARG A 13 20.12 -4.62 4.48
N GLN A 14 19.75 -5.85 4.72
CA GLN A 14 19.81 -6.53 6.02
C GLN A 14 20.49 -7.91 5.92
N PRO A 15 21.80 -7.95 5.64
CA PRO A 15 22.50 -9.22 5.33
C PRO A 15 22.54 -10.22 6.51
N ASN A 16 22.31 -9.75 7.73
CA ASN A 16 22.27 -10.60 8.92
C ASN A 16 20.87 -11.07 9.31
N THR A 17 19.88 -10.94 8.41
CA THR A 17 18.52 -11.38 8.65
C THR A 17 18.47 -12.89 8.93
N LYS A 18 17.79 -13.23 10.02
CA LYS A 18 17.48 -14.63 10.35
C LYS A 18 16.09 -14.97 9.84
N VAL A 19 15.98 -16.10 9.15
CA VAL A 19 14.70 -16.65 8.68
C VAL A 19 14.23 -17.71 9.66
N LEU A 20 12.97 -17.61 10.10
CA LEU A 20 12.32 -18.70 10.81
C LEU A 20 12.00 -19.80 9.80
N ILE A 21 12.61 -20.97 9.99
CA ILE A 21 12.34 -22.16 9.18
C ILE A 21 11.48 -23.09 10.03
N ASP A 22 10.28 -23.41 9.54
CA ASP A 22 9.45 -24.46 10.11
C ASP A 22 9.85 -25.78 9.43
N GLU A 23 10.32 -26.76 10.18
CA GLU A 23 10.65 -28.09 9.66
C GLU A 23 9.44 -28.80 9.03
N ARG A 24 8.22 -28.38 9.39
CA ARG A 24 6.97 -28.90 8.83
C ARG A 24 6.61 -28.23 7.49
N ALA A 25 7.21 -27.10 7.15
CA ALA A 25 6.93 -26.36 5.92
C ALA A 25 7.27 -27.18 4.66
N SER A 26 8.13 -28.19 4.77
CA SER A 26 8.44 -29.10 3.67
C SER A 26 7.24 -29.96 3.21
N LEU A 27 6.18 -30.04 3.99
CA LEU A 27 5.04 -30.92 3.70
C LEU A 27 3.87 -30.23 2.99
N VAL A 28 3.86 -28.91 2.88
CA VAL A 28 2.56 -28.27 2.69
C VAL A 28 2.42 -27.42 1.43
N TYR A 29 3.44 -26.80 0.89
CA TYR A 29 3.17 -25.80 -0.13
C TYR A 29 3.97 -25.92 -1.43
N ASN A 30 3.57 -26.89 -2.26
CA ASN A 30 3.74 -26.78 -3.71
C ASN A 30 2.63 -25.90 -4.35
N GLY A 31 1.79 -25.30 -3.54
CA GLY A 31 0.71 -24.43 -3.96
C GLY A 31 1.21 -22.99 -4.17
N ARG A 32 1.15 -22.49 -5.39
CA ARG A 32 1.18 -21.06 -5.63
C ARG A 32 -0.06 -20.49 -4.96
N PHE A 33 0.12 -19.64 -3.96
CA PHE A 33 -1.00 -18.89 -3.41
C PHE A 33 -1.55 -17.99 -4.52
N PRO A 34 -2.82 -18.12 -4.89
CA PRO A 34 -3.40 -17.26 -5.91
C PRO A 34 -3.38 -15.82 -5.39
N ILE A 35 -2.62 -14.97 -6.09
CA ILE A 35 -2.40 -13.57 -5.70
C ILE A 35 -3.69 -12.74 -5.74
N ASP A 36 -4.65 -13.17 -6.55
CA ASP A 36 -5.99 -12.63 -6.67
C ASP A 36 -6.81 -12.74 -5.38
N ARG A 37 -6.45 -13.66 -4.48
CA ARG A 37 -7.11 -13.84 -3.19
C ARG A 37 -6.48 -13.06 -2.04
N PHE A 38 -5.40 -12.33 -2.30
CA PHE A 38 -4.78 -11.49 -1.29
C PHE A 38 -5.40 -10.10 -1.26
N VAL A 39 -5.54 -9.59 -0.05
CA VAL A 39 -5.93 -8.22 0.23
C VAL A 39 -4.85 -7.50 1.03
N ILE A 40 -4.74 -6.22 0.79
CA ILE A 40 -4.02 -5.26 1.62
C ILE A 40 -5.08 -4.69 2.56
N GLY A 41 -5.09 -5.17 3.79
CA GLY A 41 -6.08 -4.77 4.79
C GLY A 41 -5.59 -3.55 5.57
N VAL A 42 -6.37 -2.49 5.56
CA VAL A 42 -6.11 -1.26 6.32
C VAL A 42 -7.23 -1.05 7.32
N SER A 43 -6.89 -0.75 8.58
CA SER A 43 -7.89 -0.48 9.60
C SER A 43 -7.49 0.66 10.52
N PHE A 44 -8.50 1.44 10.92
CA PHE A 44 -8.40 2.52 11.89
C PHE A 44 -9.56 2.40 12.88
N GLY A 45 -9.27 1.86 14.08
CA GLY A 45 -10.30 1.53 15.02
C GLY A 45 -11.26 0.48 14.49
N GLU A 46 -12.54 0.82 14.36
CA GLU A 46 -13.59 -0.09 13.82
C GLU A 46 -13.73 0.01 12.31
N ALA A 47 -13.19 1.05 11.67
CA ALA A 47 -13.21 1.17 10.22
C ALA A 47 -12.14 0.28 9.60
N ALA A 48 -12.54 -0.56 8.64
CA ALA A 48 -11.66 -1.48 7.95
C ALA A 48 -11.98 -1.55 6.46
N LYS A 49 -10.94 -1.60 5.62
CA LYS A 49 -11.08 -1.80 4.18
C LYS A 49 -10.00 -2.75 3.66
N GLY A 50 -10.43 -3.76 2.92
CA GLY A 50 -9.57 -4.70 2.22
C GLY A 50 -9.41 -4.30 0.75
N PHE A 51 -8.18 -4.00 0.33
CA PHE A 51 -7.88 -3.70 -1.06
C PHE A 51 -7.36 -4.96 -1.74
N TYR A 52 -8.06 -5.47 -2.76
CA TYR A 52 -7.55 -6.62 -3.51
C TYR A 52 -6.23 -6.28 -4.18
N PHE A 53 -5.19 -7.05 -3.86
CA PHE A 53 -3.83 -6.76 -4.35
C PHE A 53 -3.77 -6.70 -5.88
N ALA A 54 -4.37 -7.67 -6.58
CA ALA A 54 -4.33 -7.71 -8.04
C ALA A 54 -4.97 -6.46 -8.67
N SER A 55 -6.12 -6.02 -8.15
CA SER A 55 -6.80 -4.80 -8.63
C SER A 55 -6.00 -3.54 -8.30
N SER A 56 -5.45 -3.47 -7.10
CA SER A 56 -4.63 -2.33 -6.67
C SER A 56 -3.35 -2.21 -7.49
N ALA A 57 -2.67 -3.31 -7.73
CA ALA A 57 -1.45 -3.35 -8.51
C ALA A 57 -1.68 -3.08 -10.02
N ASN A 58 -2.85 -3.47 -10.54
CA ASN A 58 -3.22 -3.13 -11.91
C ASN A 58 -3.54 -1.63 -12.07
N GLN A 59 -4.05 -0.98 -11.02
CA GLN A 59 -4.28 0.46 -11.01
C GLN A 59 -3.01 1.25 -10.65
N GLY A 60 -2.10 0.66 -9.90
CA GLY A 60 -0.85 1.24 -9.43
C GLY A 60 -1.04 2.18 -8.24
N ILE A 61 -1.92 3.17 -8.34
CA ILE A 61 -2.22 4.15 -7.30
C ILE A 61 -3.72 4.14 -7.02
N VAL A 62 -4.10 3.90 -5.76
CA VAL A 62 -5.48 3.93 -5.30
C VAL A 62 -5.62 5.02 -4.25
N ASN A 63 -6.46 6.03 -4.53
CA ASN A 63 -6.83 7.07 -3.57
C ASN A 63 -8.22 6.75 -3.03
N GLU A 64 -8.32 6.52 -1.73
CA GLU A 64 -9.55 6.06 -1.06
C GLU A 64 -9.66 6.60 0.36
N THR A 65 -10.75 6.26 1.03
CA THR A 65 -10.92 6.52 2.46
C THR A 65 -11.17 5.23 3.23
N VAL A 66 -10.65 5.16 4.46
CA VAL A 66 -10.95 4.10 5.41
C VAL A 66 -11.53 4.76 6.67
N GLY A 67 -12.85 4.67 6.82
CA GLY A 67 -13.58 5.50 7.78
C GLY A 67 -13.42 6.98 7.43
N GLU A 68 -12.89 7.77 8.35
CA GLU A 68 -12.61 9.20 8.15
C GLU A 68 -11.18 9.50 7.65
N PHE A 69 -10.32 8.47 7.51
CA PHE A 69 -8.93 8.65 7.13
C PHE A 69 -8.77 8.53 5.61
N PRO A 70 -8.31 9.60 4.93
CA PRO A 70 -7.94 9.51 3.53
C PRO A 70 -6.64 8.72 3.42
N VAL A 71 -6.58 7.76 2.49
CA VAL A 71 -5.43 6.90 2.25
C VAL A 71 -5.03 6.91 0.79
N ALA A 72 -3.73 6.85 0.55
CA ALA A 72 -3.14 6.57 -0.74
C ALA A 72 -2.40 5.23 -0.65
N LEU A 73 -2.79 4.29 -1.51
CA LEU A 73 -2.17 2.99 -1.62
C LEU A 73 -1.44 2.92 -2.96
N PHE A 74 -0.19 2.52 -2.91
CA PHE A 74 0.69 2.30 -4.06
C PHE A 74 1.02 0.81 -4.11
N ALA A 75 0.75 0.17 -5.23
CA ALA A 75 1.01 -1.25 -5.40
C ALA A 75 1.58 -1.53 -6.80
N ASP A 76 2.57 -2.38 -6.85
CA ASP A 76 3.24 -2.79 -8.07
C ASP A 76 3.06 -4.29 -8.31
N ALA A 77 2.65 -4.65 -9.54
CA ALA A 77 2.34 -6.02 -9.90
C ALA A 77 3.58 -6.91 -10.08
N GLU A 78 4.68 -6.32 -10.53
CA GLU A 78 5.91 -7.05 -10.85
C GLU A 78 6.74 -7.30 -9.60
N THR A 79 7.03 -6.23 -8.85
CA THR A 79 7.85 -6.29 -7.63
C THR A 79 7.06 -6.73 -6.40
N ARG A 80 5.72 -6.63 -6.44
CA ARG A 80 4.80 -6.84 -5.31
C ARG A 80 5.05 -5.92 -4.12
N VAL A 81 5.68 -4.78 -4.38
CA VAL A 81 5.85 -3.73 -3.38
C VAL A 81 4.52 -3.06 -3.10
N VAL A 82 4.27 -2.76 -1.83
CA VAL A 82 3.07 -2.03 -1.39
C VAL A 82 3.48 -0.97 -0.38
N HIS A 83 3.00 0.25 -0.62
CA HIS A 83 3.07 1.34 0.33
C HIS A 83 1.67 1.88 0.59
N VAL A 84 1.36 2.14 1.85
CA VAL A 84 0.08 2.77 2.23
C VAL A 84 0.37 3.96 3.13
N PHE A 85 -0.19 5.10 2.76
CA PHE A 85 -0.04 6.33 3.53
C PHE A 85 -1.40 6.94 3.86
N ILE A 86 -1.46 7.65 4.98
CA ILE A 86 -2.49 8.64 5.22
C ILE A 86 -2.16 9.82 4.32
N SER A 87 -3.09 10.18 3.42
CA SER A 87 -2.86 11.22 2.40
C SER A 87 -3.07 12.65 2.89
N SER A 88 -3.20 12.85 4.21
CA SER A 88 -3.10 14.17 4.85
C SER A 88 -1.63 14.47 5.15
N PRO A 89 -1.00 15.43 4.45
CA PRO A 89 0.42 15.71 4.62
C PRO A 89 0.70 16.40 5.95
N ARG A 90 1.94 16.25 6.43
CA ARG A 90 2.45 16.91 7.64
C ARG A 90 3.64 17.80 7.30
N ALA A 91 3.78 18.88 8.03
CA ALA A 91 4.95 19.74 7.91
C ALA A 91 6.23 18.94 8.25
N GLY A 92 7.23 19.03 7.37
CA GLY A 92 8.55 18.52 7.64
C GLY A 92 9.37 19.47 8.53
N LEU A 93 10.66 19.17 8.66
CA LEU A 93 11.60 19.95 9.48
C LEU A 93 11.81 21.39 8.96
N SER A 94 11.46 21.66 7.73
CA SER A 94 11.71 22.95 7.04
C SER A 94 10.72 24.07 7.39
N GLY A 95 9.73 23.82 8.25
CA GLY A 95 8.81 24.84 8.76
C GLY A 95 7.40 24.76 8.20
N ALA A 96 6.57 25.74 8.60
CA ALA A 96 5.15 25.80 8.24
C ALA A 96 4.99 26.04 6.74
N GLN A 97 4.39 25.07 6.08
CA GLN A 97 3.88 25.17 4.72
C GLN A 97 2.36 25.30 4.80
N ASP A 98 1.77 25.95 3.81
CA ASP A 98 0.32 25.93 3.63
C ASP A 98 -0.04 24.55 3.03
N LEU A 99 -0.32 23.59 3.90
CA LEU A 99 -0.56 22.21 3.54
C LEU A 99 -2.01 21.99 3.16
N PRO A 100 -2.31 21.34 2.02
CA PRO A 100 -3.64 20.83 1.72
C PRO A 100 -4.12 19.87 2.82
N GLU A 101 -5.43 19.81 3.02
CA GLU A 101 -6.03 18.89 4.00
C GLU A 101 -5.84 17.42 3.56
N VAL A 102 -6.00 17.18 2.26
CA VAL A 102 -5.88 15.85 1.63
C VAL A 102 -5.14 15.98 0.31
N LEU A 103 -4.34 15.00 -0.02
CA LEU A 103 -3.65 14.86 -1.30
C LEU A 103 -4.23 13.69 -2.10
N THR A 104 -4.33 13.91 -3.41
CA THR A 104 -4.69 12.89 -4.40
C THR A 104 -3.49 12.65 -5.31
N PHE A 105 -3.06 11.41 -5.42
CA PHE A 105 -1.84 11.05 -6.15
C PHE A 105 -2.14 10.50 -7.54
N HIS A 106 -1.24 10.79 -8.47
CA HIS A 106 -1.23 10.20 -9.80
C HIS A 106 0.22 9.94 -10.25
N ALA A 107 0.39 9.00 -11.19
CA ALA A 107 1.67 8.76 -11.83
C ALA A 107 1.98 9.84 -12.88
N VAL A 108 3.23 10.25 -12.97
CA VAL A 108 3.69 11.23 -13.98
C VAL A 108 3.80 10.58 -15.36
N GLU A 109 4.09 9.29 -15.42
CA GLU A 109 4.17 8.50 -16.67
C GLU A 109 3.26 7.27 -16.58
N ALA A 110 2.83 6.77 -17.75
CA ALA A 110 1.84 5.69 -17.86
C ALA A 110 2.33 4.30 -17.43
N ALA A 111 3.60 4.15 -17.09
CA ALA A 111 4.19 2.92 -16.57
C ALA A 111 4.78 3.19 -15.19
N ILE A 112 4.12 2.68 -14.15
CA ILE A 112 4.64 2.78 -12.79
C ILE A 112 5.56 1.60 -12.54
N GLU A 113 6.86 1.79 -12.72
CA GLU A 113 7.83 1.00 -11.99
C GLU A 113 8.07 1.73 -10.67
N LEU A 114 7.56 1.19 -9.56
CA LEU A 114 7.64 1.85 -8.24
C LEU A 114 9.08 2.08 -7.75
N GLU A 115 10.07 1.39 -8.32
CA GLU A 115 11.48 1.59 -7.98
C GLU A 115 12.06 2.92 -8.48
N ASP A 116 11.46 3.53 -9.53
CA ASP A 116 11.89 4.83 -10.10
C ASP A 116 10.73 5.83 -10.22
N SER A 117 9.54 5.51 -9.70
CA SER A 117 8.34 6.25 -10.03
C SER A 117 8.23 7.56 -9.27
N THR A 118 8.26 8.59 -10.05
CA THR A 118 7.91 9.94 -9.64
C THR A 118 6.39 10.04 -9.59
N VAL A 119 5.86 10.16 -8.40
CA VAL A 119 4.43 10.38 -8.15
C VAL A 119 4.22 11.85 -7.86
N GLN A 120 3.13 12.42 -8.37
CA GLN A 120 2.74 13.80 -8.06
C GLN A 120 1.38 13.84 -7.38
N ASP A 121 1.19 14.84 -6.51
CA ASP A 121 -0.14 15.20 -6.02
C ASP A 121 -0.84 16.14 -7.01
N ILE A 122 -2.17 16.03 -7.09
CA ILE A 122 -3.00 16.84 -7.98
C ILE A 122 -3.14 18.27 -7.44
N GLU A 123 -3.18 18.42 -6.13
CA GLU A 123 -3.50 19.68 -5.45
C GLU A 123 -2.41 20.73 -5.63
N THR A 124 -1.15 20.30 -5.68
CA THR A 124 -0.01 21.24 -5.76
C THR A 124 0.96 20.92 -6.89
N GLY A 125 0.87 19.74 -7.49
CA GLY A 125 1.83 19.25 -8.46
C GLY A 125 3.22 18.94 -7.87
N SER A 126 3.32 18.83 -6.55
CA SER A 126 4.59 18.46 -5.91
C SER A 126 4.92 17.00 -6.16
N THR A 127 6.21 16.73 -6.28
CA THR A 127 6.75 15.38 -6.54
C THR A 127 7.11 14.68 -5.24
N TRP A 128 6.79 13.39 -5.16
CA TRP A 128 6.94 12.59 -3.96
C TRP A 128 7.80 11.35 -4.18
N ASP A 129 8.71 11.11 -3.25
CA ASP A 129 9.36 9.82 -3.06
C ASP A 129 8.43 8.93 -2.21
N ILE A 130 7.87 7.90 -2.82
CA ILE A 130 6.90 7.02 -2.16
C ILE A 130 7.57 5.99 -1.25
N GLU A 131 8.82 5.63 -1.50
CA GLU A 131 9.56 4.78 -0.58
C GLU A 131 9.79 5.49 0.77
N ALA A 132 10.15 6.76 0.73
CA ALA A 132 10.38 7.56 1.93
C ALA A 132 9.10 8.23 2.48
N GLY A 133 8.09 8.48 1.66
CA GLY A 133 6.89 9.25 1.99
C GLY A 133 7.19 10.74 2.15
N VAL A 134 8.08 11.29 1.30
CA VAL A 134 8.58 12.67 1.40
C VAL A 134 8.38 13.41 0.08
N ALA A 135 7.91 14.64 0.14
CA ALA A 135 7.90 15.52 -1.03
C ALA A 135 9.33 15.95 -1.38
N THR A 136 9.78 15.62 -2.59
CA THR A 136 11.15 15.89 -3.06
C THR A 136 11.25 17.17 -3.84
N ASP A 137 10.16 17.63 -4.46
CA ASP A 137 10.12 18.87 -5.24
C ASP A 137 8.72 19.51 -5.20
N GLY A 138 8.63 20.75 -5.66
CA GLY A 138 7.41 21.54 -5.66
C GLY A 138 7.17 22.35 -4.38
N SER A 139 5.95 22.89 -4.25
CA SER A 139 5.58 23.76 -3.12
C SER A 139 5.55 23.04 -1.77
N LEU A 140 5.37 21.71 -1.78
CA LEU A 140 5.35 20.87 -0.58
C LEU A 140 6.70 20.24 -0.25
N LYS A 141 7.79 20.64 -0.92
CA LYS A 141 9.12 20.04 -0.71
C LYS A 141 9.47 19.95 0.78
N GLY A 142 9.79 18.72 1.23
CA GLY A 142 10.10 18.39 2.62
C GLY A 142 8.87 18.06 3.48
N ALA A 143 7.66 18.15 2.96
CA ALA A 143 6.47 17.63 3.63
C ALA A 143 6.52 16.11 3.70
N LEU A 144 5.81 15.54 4.67
CA LEU A 144 5.84 14.12 5.00
C LEU A 144 4.44 13.51 4.95
N LEU A 145 4.36 12.30 4.44
CA LEU A 145 3.21 11.42 4.59
C LEU A 145 3.42 10.47 5.77
N GLN A 146 2.38 10.21 6.51
CA GLN A 146 2.42 9.20 7.56
C GLN A 146 2.07 7.83 6.96
N ARG A 147 2.93 6.82 7.16
CA ARG A 147 2.59 5.44 6.79
C ARG A 147 1.36 4.97 7.55
N ALA A 148 0.39 4.44 6.83
CA ALA A 148 -0.75 3.77 7.41
C ALA A 148 -0.36 2.34 7.82
N PRO A 149 -0.87 1.82 8.94
CA PRO A 149 -0.73 0.41 9.25
C PRO A 149 -1.54 -0.42 8.25
N PHE A 150 -0.95 -1.47 7.72
CA PHE A 150 -1.67 -2.42 6.87
C PHE A 150 -1.19 -3.84 7.12
N ILE A 151 -1.95 -4.82 6.69
CA ILE A 151 -1.61 -6.23 6.71
C ILE A 151 -1.92 -6.84 5.34
N SER A 152 -1.05 -7.73 4.87
CA SER A 152 -1.36 -8.58 3.73
C SER A 152 -1.93 -9.90 4.22
N SER A 153 -3.11 -10.24 3.75
CA SER A 153 -3.83 -11.43 4.20
C SER A 153 -4.68 -12.01 3.06
N TYR A 154 -5.14 -13.25 3.21
CA TYR A 154 -6.24 -13.74 2.39
C TYR A 154 -7.51 -12.96 2.70
N TYR A 155 -8.36 -12.71 1.69
CA TYR A 155 -9.60 -11.95 1.85
C TYR A 155 -10.50 -12.53 2.95
N TRP A 156 -10.68 -13.86 2.99
CA TRP A 156 -11.51 -14.53 3.98
C TRP A 156 -10.96 -14.42 5.40
N ALA A 157 -9.63 -14.49 5.57
CA ALA A 157 -9.00 -14.31 6.88
C ALA A 157 -9.10 -12.85 7.33
N TRP A 158 -8.98 -11.90 6.41
CA TRP A 158 -9.21 -10.48 6.71
C TRP A 158 -10.66 -10.23 7.14
N GLU A 159 -11.63 -10.79 6.42
CA GLU A 159 -13.07 -10.67 6.71
C GLU A 159 -13.43 -11.28 8.06
N ASP A 160 -12.85 -12.45 8.41
CA ASP A 160 -13.08 -13.10 9.72
C ASP A 160 -12.64 -12.21 10.90
N PHE A 161 -11.55 -11.47 10.76
CA PHE A 161 -11.07 -10.54 11.79
C PHE A 161 -11.72 -9.17 11.73
N ASN A 162 -12.28 -8.80 10.59
CA ASN A 162 -12.90 -7.50 10.33
C ASN A 162 -14.26 -7.69 9.66
N PRO A 163 -15.29 -8.19 10.36
CA PRO A 163 -16.57 -8.58 9.75
C PRO A 163 -17.36 -7.41 9.14
N HIS A 164 -16.98 -6.17 9.46
CA HIS A 164 -17.58 -4.95 8.90
C HIS A 164 -16.70 -4.30 7.83
N THR A 165 -15.70 -5.05 7.32
CA THR A 165 -14.79 -4.52 6.32
C THR A 165 -15.51 -4.21 5.02
N GLU A 166 -15.12 -3.11 4.40
CA GLU A 166 -15.41 -2.85 2.99
C GLU A 166 -14.31 -3.44 2.13
N PHE A 167 -14.62 -3.75 0.87
CA PHE A 167 -13.61 -4.19 -0.11
C PHE A 167 -13.51 -3.21 -1.26
N TRP A 168 -12.28 -3.04 -1.75
CA TRP A 168 -12.00 -2.25 -2.94
C TRP A 168 -11.28 -3.11 -4.00
N PRO A 169 -11.64 -3.04 -5.30
CA PRO A 169 -12.85 -2.39 -5.79
C PRO A 169 -14.10 -3.03 -5.19
N ASN A 170 -15.20 -2.28 -5.18
CA ASN A 170 -16.47 -2.76 -4.64
C ASN A 170 -17.06 -3.79 -5.61
N ASN A 171 -16.52 -4.99 -5.57
CA ASN A 171 -16.99 -6.11 -6.37
C ASN A 171 -18.10 -6.82 -5.59
N GLU A 172 -19.32 -6.60 -6.01
CA GLU A 172 -20.46 -7.44 -5.61
C GLU A 172 -20.34 -8.88 -6.13
N GLY A 173 -19.36 -9.15 -7.00
CA GLY A 173 -19.00 -10.48 -7.48
C GLY A 173 -17.96 -11.10 -6.56
N ARG A 174 -18.39 -11.70 -5.46
CA ARG A 174 -17.55 -12.58 -4.65
C ARG A 174 -17.02 -13.71 -5.53
N PHE A 175 -15.81 -14.17 -5.19
CA PHE A 175 -15.14 -15.34 -5.79
C PHE A 175 -15.92 -16.67 -5.63
N ASP A 176 -17.20 -16.63 -5.29
CA ASP A 176 -18.09 -17.78 -5.12
C ASP A 176 -18.39 -18.51 -6.46
N GLU A 177 -17.95 -17.96 -7.61
CA GLU A 177 -18.19 -18.54 -8.93
C GLU A 177 -16.98 -19.32 -9.50
N LEU A 178 -15.94 -19.57 -8.71
CA LEU A 178 -14.76 -20.34 -9.13
C LEU A 178 -14.62 -21.66 -8.34
N GLU A 179 -15.71 -22.42 -8.20
CA GLU A 179 -15.65 -23.87 -7.92
C GLU A 179 -15.64 -24.69 -9.21
#